data_3d53c0bb7415895936ecc9205236d4db
#
_entry.id   3d53c0bb7415895936ecc9205236d4db
#
_cell.length_a   1.000
_cell.length_b   1.000
_cell.length_c   1.000
_cell.angle_alpha   90.00
_cell.angle_beta   90.00
_cell.angle_gamma   90.00
#
_symmetry.space_group_name_H-M   'P 1'
#
loop_
_entity.id
_entity.type
_entity.pdbx_description
1 polymer ?
#
loop_
_entity_poly.entity_id
_entity_poly.type
_entity_poly.pdbx_seq_one_letter_code
_entity_poly.pdbx_strand_id
1 'polypeptide(L)'
;MLDEALRLEDIYLSTSELSGTLFSIPRAVSYFENIRSSESNEDYQLIAGANLSLKLGETICIGGPSGKGKSAILRMIAGLARPLKGHIYYFGEYIPAERLDALEVAKRQVGFVLQNAALISNLRVVDNIALPLRYHKMGTDEEITKKVNMAMDLMRVRNFANMFPHELSVGMQKRVAIARSWAMDPKLLLMDEPTAGLDNYNRRNLLPLIDNMRTMFKTTIIIVTHDLMIAKELNCNLVFLHKKKFTEPHSFDYWLHSDSEISKDQFRDLQSNE
;
A
#
# COMPACT_ATOMS: atom_id res chain seq x y z
N MET A 1 -13.98 -8.61 19.00
CA MET A 1 -13.59 -7.23 18.61
C MET A 1 -12.10 -6.94 18.77
N LEU A 2 -11.27 -7.84 19.29
CA LEU A 2 -9.81 -7.63 19.50
C LEU A 2 -8.93 -8.14 18.35
N ASP A 3 -9.51 -8.58 17.24
CA ASP A 3 -8.79 -9.27 16.17
C ASP A 3 -8.86 -8.56 14.82
N GLU A 4 -9.35 -7.31 14.80
CA GLU A 4 -9.56 -6.52 13.59
C GLU A 4 -8.47 -5.45 13.43
N ALA A 5 -7.77 -5.47 12.29
CA ALA A 5 -6.73 -4.49 11.97
C ALA A 5 -7.30 -3.25 11.29
N LEU A 6 -8.23 -3.45 10.37
CA LEU A 6 -8.86 -2.39 9.58
C LEU A 6 -10.31 -2.76 9.28
N ARG A 7 -11.21 -1.79 9.39
CA ARG A 7 -12.56 -1.90 8.87
C ARG A 7 -12.99 -0.61 8.18
N LEU A 8 -13.45 -0.76 6.96
CA LEU A 8 -14.04 0.28 6.14
C LEU A 8 -15.53 0.00 6.03
N GLU A 9 -16.36 0.97 6.36
CA GLU A 9 -17.83 0.87 6.29
C GLU A 9 -18.40 1.97 5.42
N ASP A 10 -19.15 1.57 4.40
CA ASP A 10 -19.90 2.44 3.48
C ASP A 10 -19.06 3.61 2.94
N ILE A 11 -17.82 3.32 2.49
CA ILE A 11 -16.85 4.31 2.05
C ILE A 11 -17.24 4.89 0.69
N TYR A 12 -17.21 6.21 0.61
CA TYR A 12 -17.31 7.00 -0.62
C TYR A 12 -16.05 7.85 -0.78
N LEU A 13 -15.47 7.84 -1.97
CA LEU A 13 -14.27 8.58 -2.30
C LEU A 13 -14.35 9.16 -3.72
N SER A 14 -13.99 10.42 -3.89
CA SER A 14 -13.94 11.10 -5.19
C SER A 14 -12.53 11.58 -5.56
N THR A 15 -12.38 12.05 -6.79
CA THR A 15 -11.11 12.61 -7.26
C THR A 15 -10.76 13.94 -6.61
N SER A 16 -11.73 14.75 -6.19
CA SER A 16 -11.51 16.04 -5.50
C SER A 16 -10.78 15.85 -4.17
N GLU A 17 -11.12 14.80 -3.43
CA GLU A 17 -10.50 14.52 -2.14
C GLU A 17 -9.02 14.08 -2.25
N LEU A 18 -8.59 13.62 -3.43
CA LEU A 18 -7.18 13.30 -3.70
C LEU A 18 -6.33 14.54 -3.99
N SER A 19 -6.96 15.63 -4.45
CA SER A 19 -6.27 16.88 -4.80
C SER A 19 -6.18 17.89 -3.65
N GLY A 20 -7.03 17.75 -2.64
CA GLY A 20 -7.15 18.69 -1.50
C GLY A 20 -6.18 18.47 -0.34
N THR A 21 -5.50 17.34 -0.31
CA THR A 21 -4.63 16.96 0.81
C THR A 21 -3.20 16.73 0.35
N LEU A 22 -2.32 17.65 0.69
CA LEU A 22 -0.87 17.58 0.63
C LEU A 22 -0.19 17.93 -0.70
N PHE A 23 0.55 19.02 -0.60
CA PHE A 23 1.64 19.42 -1.49
C PHE A 23 1.28 19.37 -2.98
N SER A 24 1.09 20.54 -3.54
CA SER A 24 1.19 20.82 -4.97
C SER A 24 2.48 20.22 -5.54
N ILE A 25 2.45 18.91 -5.82
CA ILE A 25 3.42 18.30 -6.73
C ILE A 25 2.89 18.65 -8.13
N PRO A 26 3.51 19.62 -8.85
CA PRO A 26 2.96 20.18 -10.09
C PRO A 26 2.69 19.15 -11.19
N ARG A 27 3.34 17.96 -11.14
CA ARG A 27 3.18 16.88 -12.12
C ARG A 27 2.00 15.94 -11.85
N ALA A 28 1.55 15.79 -10.61
CA ALA A 28 0.37 14.98 -10.34
C ALA A 28 -0.91 15.75 -10.67
N VAL A 29 -0.92 17.06 -10.42
CA VAL A 29 -2.04 17.95 -10.76
C VAL A 29 -2.26 17.98 -12.27
N SER A 30 -1.20 18.07 -13.09
CA SER A 30 -1.33 18.13 -14.56
C SER A 30 -1.90 16.85 -15.19
N TYR A 31 -1.66 15.67 -14.60
CA TYR A 31 -2.25 14.42 -15.09
C TYR A 31 -3.76 14.36 -14.79
N PHE A 32 -4.20 14.88 -13.65
CA PHE A 32 -5.61 14.96 -13.30
C PHE A 32 -6.34 16.15 -13.96
N GLU A 33 -5.64 17.28 -14.21
CA GLU A 33 -6.19 18.41 -14.95
C GLU A 33 -6.45 18.08 -16.42
N ASN A 34 -5.63 17.26 -17.06
CA ASN A 34 -5.87 16.77 -18.43
C ASN A 34 -7.09 15.82 -18.54
N ILE A 35 -7.51 15.20 -17.45
CA ILE A 35 -8.76 14.44 -17.37
C ILE A 35 -9.95 15.38 -17.15
N ARG A 36 -9.76 16.53 -16.50
CA ARG A 36 -10.77 17.56 -16.27
C ARG A 36 -11.17 18.37 -17.52
N SER A 37 -10.30 18.43 -18.53
CA SER A 37 -10.50 19.29 -19.70
C SER A 37 -11.44 18.74 -20.77
N SER A 38 -12.00 17.54 -20.61
CA SER A 38 -12.85 16.92 -21.64
C SER A 38 -14.29 16.65 -21.24
N GLU A 39 -14.69 16.72 -19.97
CA GLU A 39 -16.12 16.54 -19.60
C GLU A 39 -16.42 17.24 -18.27
N SER A 40 -17.51 18.03 -18.27
CA SER A 40 -18.29 18.60 -17.15
C SER A 40 -17.75 18.47 -15.70
N ASN A 41 -17.89 19.54 -14.95
CA ASN A 41 -17.61 19.78 -13.51
C ASN A 41 -18.24 18.77 -12.52
N GLU A 42 -18.38 17.49 -12.86
CA GLU A 42 -18.86 16.45 -11.97
C GLU A 42 -17.66 15.76 -11.31
N ASP A 43 -17.59 15.86 -9.99
CA ASP A 43 -16.69 15.10 -9.12
C ASP A 43 -16.79 13.61 -9.45
N TYR A 44 -15.75 13.05 -10.09
CA TYR A 44 -15.79 11.64 -10.48
C TYR A 44 -15.63 10.77 -9.25
N GLN A 45 -16.71 10.09 -8.88
CA GLN A 45 -16.75 9.18 -7.74
C GLN A 45 -15.98 7.89 -8.08
N LEU A 46 -14.87 7.67 -7.38
CA LEU A 46 -14.01 6.48 -7.53
C LEU A 46 -14.57 5.28 -6.78
N ILE A 47 -15.10 5.52 -5.58
CA ILE A 47 -15.60 4.51 -4.65
C ILE A 47 -16.98 4.92 -4.19
N ALA A 48 -17.91 3.97 -4.07
CA ALA A 48 -19.30 4.21 -3.72
C ALA A 48 -19.87 3.09 -2.85
N GLY A 49 -19.92 3.29 -1.54
CA GLY A 49 -20.47 2.33 -0.59
C GLY A 49 -19.62 1.07 -0.48
N ALA A 50 -18.27 1.23 -0.45
CA ALA A 50 -17.35 0.12 -0.33
C ALA A 50 -17.13 -0.29 1.13
N ASN A 51 -17.12 -1.61 1.36
CA ASN A 51 -16.88 -2.21 2.66
C ASN A 51 -15.66 -3.14 2.54
N LEU A 52 -14.81 -3.16 3.56
CA LEU A 52 -13.66 -4.06 3.66
C LEU A 52 -13.34 -4.27 5.13
N SER A 53 -13.13 -5.50 5.54
CA SER A 53 -12.65 -5.85 6.88
C SER A 53 -11.42 -6.73 6.78
N LEU A 54 -10.44 -6.48 7.64
CA LEU A 54 -9.16 -7.17 7.66
C LEU A 54 -8.78 -7.51 9.10
N LYS A 55 -8.43 -8.77 9.34
CA LYS A 55 -7.99 -9.24 10.65
C LYS A 55 -6.51 -8.94 10.89
N LEU A 56 -6.09 -8.90 12.15
CA LEU A 56 -4.68 -8.80 12.51
C LEU A 56 -3.87 -9.97 11.93
N GLY A 57 -2.73 -9.66 11.34
CA GLY A 57 -1.84 -10.64 10.69
C GLY A 57 -2.33 -11.14 9.34
N GLU A 58 -3.50 -10.71 8.87
CA GLU A 58 -4.02 -11.06 7.55
C GLU A 58 -3.30 -10.29 6.45
N THR A 59 -3.16 -10.92 5.29
CA THR A 59 -2.67 -10.26 4.08
C THR A 59 -3.72 -10.35 3.00
N ILE A 60 -4.02 -9.24 2.33
CA ILE A 60 -4.87 -9.21 1.15
C ILE A 60 -4.18 -8.49 -0.01
N CYS A 61 -4.49 -8.93 -1.23
CA CYS A 61 -4.17 -8.21 -2.45
C CYS A 61 -5.44 -7.56 -3.02
N ILE A 62 -5.38 -6.28 -3.35
CA ILE A 62 -6.45 -5.57 -4.04
C ILE A 62 -6.08 -5.48 -5.52
N GLY A 63 -6.74 -6.30 -6.33
CA GLY A 63 -6.58 -6.35 -7.78
C GLY A 63 -7.53 -5.44 -8.54
N GLY A 64 -7.34 -5.40 -9.85
CA GLY A 64 -8.23 -4.69 -10.78
C GLY A 64 -7.50 -3.74 -11.72
N PRO A 65 -8.19 -3.21 -12.75
CA PRO A 65 -7.59 -2.33 -13.76
C PRO A 65 -7.01 -1.05 -13.18
N SER A 66 -5.99 -0.50 -13.86
CA SER A 66 -5.40 0.79 -13.50
C SER A 66 -6.43 1.93 -13.56
N GLY A 67 -6.27 2.96 -12.74
CA GLY A 67 -7.16 4.14 -12.73
C GLY A 67 -8.51 3.95 -12.03
N LYS A 68 -8.81 2.79 -11.47
CA LYS A 68 -10.12 2.49 -10.82
C LYS A 68 -10.18 2.88 -9.32
N GLY A 69 -9.19 3.58 -8.78
CA GLY A 69 -9.23 4.06 -7.39
C GLY A 69 -8.49 3.19 -6.36
N LYS A 70 -7.78 2.14 -6.78
CA LYS A 70 -7.04 1.26 -5.84
C LYS A 70 -6.02 2.02 -4.99
N SER A 71 -5.14 2.80 -5.61
CA SER A 71 -4.16 3.63 -4.89
C SER A 71 -4.83 4.74 -4.08
N ALA A 72 -6.02 5.19 -4.50
CA ALA A 72 -6.80 6.18 -3.75
C ALA A 72 -7.28 5.61 -2.40
N ILE A 73 -7.74 4.35 -2.39
CA ILE A 73 -8.09 3.65 -1.15
C ILE A 73 -6.87 3.54 -0.22
N LEU A 74 -5.69 3.14 -0.73
CA LEU A 74 -4.51 3.07 0.12
C LEU A 74 -4.13 4.44 0.69
N ARG A 75 -4.21 5.50 -0.12
CA ARG A 75 -3.95 6.86 0.36
C ARG A 75 -4.95 7.28 1.44
N MET A 76 -6.22 6.95 1.29
CA MET A 76 -7.23 7.22 2.31
C MET A 76 -6.91 6.46 3.60
N ILE A 77 -6.61 5.16 3.52
CA ILE A 77 -6.22 4.36 4.70
C ILE A 77 -4.91 4.89 5.31
N ALA A 78 -4.01 5.48 4.53
CA ALA A 78 -2.79 6.13 5.03
C ALA A 78 -3.02 7.55 5.61
N GLY A 79 -4.27 8.05 5.62
CA GLY A 79 -4.60 9.41 6.06
C GLY A 79 -4.14 10.51 5.09
N LEU A 80 -3.84 10.15 3.84
CA LEU A 80 -3.43 11.08 2.77
C LEU A 80 -4.59 11.54 1.89
N ALA A 81 -5.80 11.05 2.15
CA ALA A 81 -7.05 11.49 1.57
C ALA A 81 -8.17 11.25 2.58
N ARG A 82 -9.28 11.97 2.45
CA ARG A 82 -10.44 11.83 3.32
C ARG A 82 -11.60 11.19 2.57
N PRO A 83 -12.40 10.31 3.20
CA PRO A 83 -13.62 9.83 2.58
C PRO A 83 -14.66 10.95 2.55
N LEU A 84 -15.49 10.98 1.50
CA LEU A 84 -16.69 11.85 1.45
C LEU A 84 -17.75 11.40 2.45
N LYS A 85 -17.86 10.07 2.62
CA LYS A 85 -18.79 9.41 3.55
C LYS A 85 -18.21 8.08 3.98
N GLY A 86 -18.75 7.55 5.08
CA GLY A 86 -18.39 6.25 5.63
C GLY A 86 -17.49 6.36 6.85
N HIS A 87 -17.11 5.20 7.37
CA HIS A 87 -16.39 5.10 8.62
C HIS A 87 -15.13 4.25 8.43
N ILE A 88 -14.04 4.68 9.08
CA ILE A 88 -12.76 3.95 9.09
C ILE A 88 -12.42 3.62 10.53
N TYR A 89 -12.14 2.33 10.77
CA TYR A 89 -11.70 1.84 12.08
C TYR A 89 -10.32 1.21 11.95
N TYR A 90 -9.41 1.61 12.81
CA TYR A 90 -8.08 1.00 12.94
C TYR A 90 -8.00 0.31 14.30
N PHE A 91 -7.73 -0.99 14.28
CA PHE A 91 -7.61 -1.80 15.49
C PHE A 91 -8.82 -1.69 16.42
N GLY A 92 -10.02 -1.63 15.83
CA GLY A 92 -11.29 -1.44 16.53
C GLY A 92 -11.63 -0.01 16.94
N GLU A 93 -10.75 0.96 16.70
CA GLU A 93 -10.95 2.36 17.04
C GLU A 93 -11.39 3.17 15.82
N TYR A 94 -12.53 3.86 15.95
CA TYR A 94 -13.06 4.76 14.92
C TYR A 94 -12.26 6.05 14.83
N ILE A 95 -11.92 6.46 13.61
CA ILE A 95 -11.34 7.78 13.32
C ILE A 95 -12.35 8.60 12.50
N PRO A 96 -12.87 9.73 13.04
CA PRO A 96 -13.68 10.66 12.26
C PRO A 96 -12.91 11.19 11.03
N ALA A 97 -13.61 11.38 9.91
CA ALA A 97 -13.00 11.86 8.66
C ALA A 97 -12.26 13.19 8.83
N GLU A 98 -12.77 14.09 9.70
CA GLU A 98 -12.18 15.41 10.00
C GLU A 98 -10.83 15.29 10.71
N ARG A 99 -10.61 14.19 11.45
CA ARG A 99 -9.38 13.89 12.19
C ARG A 99 -8.47 12.94 11.43
N LEU A 100 -8.92 12.41 10.29
CA LEU A 100 -8.13 11.51 9.47
C LEU A 100 -7.02 12.30 8.78
N ASP A 101 -5.79 12.09 9.22
CA ASP A 101 -4.58 12.60 8.59
C ASP A 101 -3.41 11.61 8.76
N ALA A 102 -2.35 11.81 7.98
CA ALA A 102 -1.21 10.90 7.97
C ALA A 102 -0.51 10.79 9.34
N LEU A 103 -0.48 11.86 10.14
CA LEU A 103 0.13 11.85 11.46
C LEU A 103 -0.70 11.02 12.45
N GLU A 104 -2.02 11.19 12.42
CA GLU A 104 -2.94 10.44 13.27
C GLU A 104 -2.91 8.94 12.95
N VAL A 105 -2.83 8.61 11.65
CA VAL A 105 -2.71 7.22 11.17
C VAL A 105 -1.34 6.63 11.52
N ALA A 106 -0.25 7.40 11.38
CA ALA A 106 1.10 6.95 11.75
C ALA A 106 1.21 6.61 13.24
N LYS A 107 0.55 7.37 14.13
CA LYS A 107 0.48 7.06 15.57
C LYS A 107 -0.16 5.70 15.86
N ARG A 108 -0.96 5.16 14.95
CA ARG A 108 -1.60 3.85 15.04
C ARG A 108 -0.77 2.73 14.41
N GLN A 109 0.52 2.99 14.18
CA GLN A 109 1.42 2.00 13.60
C GLN A 109 0.95 1.50 12.22
N VAL A 110 0.53 2.42 11.35
CA VAL A 110 0.24 2.16 9.94
C VAL A 110 1.41 2.65 9.10
N GLY A 111 2.06 1.76 8.38
CA GLY A 111 3.12 2.07 7.43
C GLY A 111 2.59 2.16 6.00
N PHE A 112 3.23 2.98 5.15
CA PHE A 112 2.85 3.10 3.74
C PHE A 112 4.09 3.07 2.83
N VAL A 113 4.05 2.20 1.83
CA VAL A 113 5.07 2.05 0.78
C VAL A 113 4.48 2.53 -0.53
N LEU A 114 5.03 3.61 -1.05
CA LEU A 114 4.61 4.24 -2.31
C LEU A 114 5.18 3.50 -3.53
N GLN A 115 4.45 3.53 -4.64
CA GLN A 115 4.81 2.88 -5.90
C GLN A 115 6.22 3.25 -6.40
N ASN A 116 6.63 4.50 -6.28
CA ASN A 116 7.92 5.02 -6.76
C ASN A 116 9.03 5.04 -5.68
N ALA A 117 8.89 4.22 -4.62
CA ALA A 117 9.77 4.18 -3.45
C ALA A 117 9.87 5.51 -2.66
N ALA A 118 9.76 6.66 -3.30
CA ALA A 118 9.81 8.01 -2.71
C ALA A 118 10.97 8.18 -1.70
N LEU A 119 12.18 7.72 -2.05
CA LEU A 119 13.37 7.92 -1.26
C LEU A 119 13.84 9.38 -1.38
N ILE A 120 14.39 9.90 -0.30
CA ILE A 120 14.97 11.24 -0.29
C ILE A 120 16.36 11.16 -0.91
N SER A 121 16.53 11.80 -2.05
CA SER A 121 17.70 11.63 -2.94
C SER A 121 19.04 12.07 -2.34
N ASN A 122 19.02 13.02 -1.42
CA ASN A 122 20.21 13.53 -0.73
C ASN A 122 20.47 12.87 0.63
N LEU A 123 19.72 11.83 0.99
CA LEU A 123 19.96 11.00 2.17
C LEU A 123 20.49 9.63 1.76
N ARG A 124 21.42 9.11 2.54
CA ARG A 124 21.90 7.72 2.40
C ARG A 124 20.80 6.72 2.73
N VAL A 125 20.97 5.47 2.34
CA VAL A 125 20.04 4.37 2.66
C VAL A 125 19.74 4.31 4.15
N VAL A 126 20.76 4.30 4.99
CA VAL A 126 20.61 4.25 6.45
C VAL A 126 19.80 5.44 6.99
N ASP A 127 20.02 6.63 6.45
CA ASP A 127 19.32 7.85 6.88
C ASP A 127 17.89 7.90 6.34
N ASN A 128 17.63 7.40 5.11
CA ASN A 128 16.27 7.22 4.61
C ASN A 128 15.44 6.32 5.53
N ILE A 129 16.02 5.21 6.01
CA ILE A 129 15.33 4.27 6.90
C ILE A 129 15.16 4.87 8.30
N ALA A 130 16.17 5.59 8.80
CA ALA A 130 16.13 6.21 10.12
C ALA A 130 15.17 7.43 10.21
N LEU A 131 14.90 8.08 9.07
CA LEU A 131 14.19 9.35 9.02
C LEU A 131 12.84 9.34 9.77
N PRO A 132 11.90 8.41 9.52
CA PRO A 132 10.62 8.42 10.21
C PRO A 132 10.77 8.15 11.72
N LEU A 133 11.71 7.31 12.13
CA LEU A 133 11.98 7.04 13.54
C LEU A 133 12.47 8.28 14.28
N ARG A 134 13.41 9.03 13.67
CA ARG A 134 13.92 10.29 14.21
C ARG A 134 12.84 11.37 14.25
N TYR A 135 12.08 11.50 13.16
CA TYR A 135 10.99 12.49 13.05
C TYR A 135 9.92 12.30 14.13
N HIS A 136 9.49 11.06 14.35
CA HIS A 136 8.49 10.71 15.37
C HIS A 136 9.09 10.48 16.78
N LYS A 137 10.41 10.68 16.96
CA LYS A 137 11.11 10.48 18.23
C LYS A 137 10.85 9.10 18.84
N MET A 138 10.95 8.05 18.03
CA MET A 138 10.60 6.67 18.39
C MET A 138 11.70 5.92 19.15
N GLY A 139 12.37 6.57 20.07
CA GLY A 139 13.40 6.02 20.96
C GLY A 139 14.68 6.83 20.97
N THR A 140 15.68 6.31 21.69
CA THR A 140 17.06 6.84 21.73
C THR A 140 17.78 6.56 20.41
N ASP A 141 18.91 7.22 20.17
CA ASP A 141 19.75 6.98 18.99
C ASP A 141 20.21 5.52 18.88
N GLU A 142 20.47 4.86 20.01
CA GLU A 142 20.84 3.45 20.06
C GLU A 142 19.67 2.55 19.64
N GLU A 143 18.47 2.79 20.17
CA GLU A 143 17.25 2.05 19.81
C GLU A 143 16.88 2.25 18.34
N ILE A 144 16.98 3.48 17.83
CA ILE A 144 16.77 3.79 16.41
C ILE A 144 17.78 3.04 15.55
N THR A 145 19.07 3.06 15.92
CA THR A 145 20.12 2.35 15.19
C THR A 145 19.84 0.84 15.14
N LYS A 146 19.38 0.25 16.23
CA LYS A 146 19.01 -1.17 16.28
C LYS A 146 17.85 -1.49 15.34
N LYS A 147 16.78 -0.69 15.36
CA LYS A 147 15.63 -0.85 14.46
C LYS A 147 16.01 -0.70 12.98
N VAL A 148 16.83 0.31 12.67
CA VAL A 148 17.31 0.55 11.30
C VAL A 148 18.15 -0.64 10.81
N ASN A 149 19.06 -1.13 11.66
CA ASN A 149 19.88 -2.29 11.33
C ASN A 149 19.03 -3.54 11.05
N MET A 150 18.02 -3.80 11.88
CA MET A 150 17.11 -4.92 11.72
C MET A 150 16.30 -4.80 10.42
N ALA A 151 15.81 -3.61 10.09
CA ALA A 151 15.08 -3.35 8.84
C ALA A 151 15.98 -3.54 7.60
N MET A 152 17.24 -3.09 7.67
CA MET A 152 18.21 -3.31 6.59
C MET A 152 18.54 -4.79 6.38
N ASP A 153 18.65 -5.57 7.45
CA ASP A 153 18.90 -7.01 7.37
C ASP A 153 17.70 -7.74 6.77
N LEU A 154 16.49 -7.43 7.24
CA LEU A 154 15.26 -8.03 6.74
C LEU A 154 15.11 -7.82 5.23
N MET A 155 15.39 -6.61 4.74
CA MET A 155 15.30 -6.27 3.33
C MET A 155 16.59 -6.56 2.54
N ARG A 156 17.64 -7.11 3.18
CA ARG A 156 18.95 -7.42 2.59
C ARG A 156 19.60 -6.22 1.89
N VAL A 157 19.55 -5.06 2.54
CA VAL A 157 20.13 -3.80 2.04
C VAL A 157 21.26 -3.24 2.91
N ARG A 158 21.71 -3.96 3.94
CA ARG A 158 22.77 -3.52 4.85
C ARG A 158 24.08 -3.14 4.15
N ASN A 159 24.50 -3.90 3.15
CA ASN A 159 25.72 -3.62 2.40
C ASN A 159 25.67 -2.31 1.59
N PHE A 160 24.48 -1.73 1.45
CA PHE A 160 24.25 -0.48 0.72
C PHE A 160 23.95 0.71 1.65
N ALA A 161 24.14 0.54 2.97
CA ALA A 161 23.78 1.52 3.99
C ALA A 161 24.28 2.94 3.71
N ASN A 162 25.49 3.06 3.16
CA ASN A 162 26.16 4.35 2.88
C ASN A 162 25.90 4.90 1.47
N MET A 163 25.22 4.15 0.61
CA MET A 163 24.87 4.57 -0.75
C MET A 163 23.69 5.52 -0.78
N PHE A 164 23.63 6.35 -1.82
CA PHE A 164 22.49 7.22 -2.11
C PHE A 164 21.49 6.54 -3.04
N PRO A 165 20.21 6.97 -3.06
CA PRO A 165 19.18 6.35 -3.89
C PRO A 165 19.54 6.23 -5.39
N HIS A 166 20.25 7.21 -5.96
CA HIS A 166 20.64 7.20 -7.37
C HIS A 166 21.70 6.13 -7.71
N GLU A 167 22.40 5.58 -6.71
CA GLU A 167 23.38 4.50 -6.88
C GLU A 167 22.73 3.11 -6.82
N LEU A 168 21.43 3.04 -6.52
CA LEU A 168 20.70 1.80 -6.33
C LEU A 168 19.87 1.42 -7.56
N SER A 169 19.78 0.11 -7.84
CA SER A 169 18.77 -0.39 -8.77
C SER A 169 17.34 -0.13 -8.28
N VAL A 170 16.36 -0.14 -9.19
CA VAL A 170 14.93 0.04 -8.84
C VAL A 170 14.49 -0.96 -7.76
N GLY A 171 14.90 -2.23 -7.88
CA GLY A 171 14.58 -3.26 -6.89
C GLY A 171 15.18 -2.98 -5.51
N MET A 172 16.41 -2.46 -5.46
CA MET A 172 17.04 -2.05 -4.20
C MET A 172 16.35 -0.84 -3.59
N GLN A 173 15.97 0.16 -4.40
CA GLN A 173 15.19 1.32 -3.92
C GLN A 173 13.85 0.88 -3.30
N LYS A 174 13.15 -0.07 -3.92
CA LYS A 174 11.92 -0.67 -3.37
C LYS A 174 12.16 -1.33 -2.02
N ARG A 175 13.22 -2.13 -1.88
CA ARG A 175 13.58 -2.75 -0.61
C ARG A 175 13.89 -1.72 0.48
N VAL A 176 14.60 -0.65 0.14
CA VAL A 176 14.89 0.46 1.09
C VAL A 176 13.58 1.16 1.51
N ALA A 177 12.65 1.39 0.58
CA ALA A 177 11.35 2.00 0.90
C ALA A 177 10.51 1.12 1.83
N ILE A 178 10.52 -0.20 1.60
CA ILE A 178 9.85 -1.16 2.50
C ILE A 178 10.54 -1.17 3.87
N ALA A 179 11.89 -1.24 3.90
CA ALA A 179 12.66 -1.18 5.14
C ALA A 179 12.35 0.08 5.96
N ARG A 180 12.26 1.25 5.29
CA ARG A 180 11.90 2.53 5.93
C ARG A 180 10.53 2.47 6.60
N SER A 181 9.52 1.96 5.91
CA SER A 181 8.17 1.86 6.45
C SER A 181 8.07 0.81 7.55
N TRP A 182 8.78 -0.32 7.41
CA TRP A 182 8.77 -1.41 8.37
C TRP A 182 9.58 -1.09 9.65
N ALA A 183 10.61 -0.26 9.57
CA ALA A 183 11.41 0.15 10.74
C ALA A 183 10.58 0.82 11.85
N MET A 184 9.43 1.37 11.51
CA MET A 184 8.47 1.94 12.47
C MET A 184 7.68 0.89 13.25
N ASP A 185 7.93 -0.41 13.02
CA ASP A 185 7.19 -1.53 13.62
C ASP A 185 5.66 -1.43 13.36
N PRO A 186 5.24 -1.39 12.08
CA PRO A 186 3.85 -1.21 11.74
C PRO A 186 3.02 -2.47 12.02
N LYS A 187 1.84 -2.28 12.62
CA LYS A 187 0.83 -3.35 12.74
C LYS A 187 0.09 -3.57 11.43
N LEU A 188 -0.08 -2.50 10.63
CA LEU A 188 -0.66 -2.53 9.29
C LEU A 188 0.30 -1.88 8.30
N LEU A 189 0.66 -2.60 7.26
CA LEU A 189 1.53 -2.11 6.19
C LEU A 189 0.77 -2.06 4.87
N LEU A 190 0.74 -0.89 4.29
CA LEU A 190 0.11 -0.61 3.01
C LEU A 190 1.18 -0.56 1.92
N MET A 191 1.00 -1.29 0.83
CA MET A 191 1.95 -1.32 -0.29
C MET A 191 1.23 -1.01 -1.61
N ASP A 192 1.64 0.05 -2.27
CA ASP A 192 1.13 0.43 -3.59
C ASP A 192 2.10 -0.05 -4.66
N GLU A 193 1.71 -1.06 -5.45
CA GLU A 193 2.47 -1.64 -6.55
C GLU A 193 3.94 -1.97 -6.18
N PRO A 194 4.20 -2.80 -5.15
CA PRO A 194 5.56 -3.01 -4.65
C PRO A 194 6.50 -3.66 -5.68
N THR A 195 5.97 -4.41 -6.65
CA THR A 195 6.74 -5.09 -7.70
C THR A 195 6.76 -4.36 -9.04
N ALA A 196 6.03 -3.26 -9.19
CA ALA A 196 5.98 -2.52 -10.45
C ALA A 196 7.37 -2.05 -10.89
N GLY A 197 7.69 -2.29 -12.16
CA GLY A 197 8.99 -1.92 -12.74
C GLY A 197 10.14 -2.87 -12.36
N LEU A 198 9.87 -3.99 -11.70
CA LEU A 198 10.86 -5.03 -11.44
C LEU A 198 10.84 -6.09 -12.54
N ASP A 199 12.04 -6.55 -12.91
CA ASP A 199 12.19 -7.78 -13.67
C ASP A 199 11.83 -9.02 -12.82
N ASN A 200 11.70 -10.18 -13.47
CA ASN A 200 11.34 -11.42 -12.80
C ASN A 200 12.32 -11.83 -11.69
N TYR A 201 13.62 -11.55 -11.87
CA TYR A 201 14.63 -11.88 -10.86
C TYR A 201 14.45 -11.03 -9.60
N ASN A 202 14.33 -9.71 -9.75
CA ASN A 202 14.13 -8.79 -8.62
C ASN A 202 12.78 -9.02 -7.93
N ARG A 203 11.72 -9.32 -8.70
CA ARG A 203 10.41 -9.69 -8.17
C ARG A 203 10.49 -10.94 -7.29
N ARG A 204 11.07 -12.05 -7.79
CA ARG A 204 11.27 -13.30 -7.05
C ARG A 204 12.12 -13.15 -5.80
N ASN A 205 13.02 -12.18 -5.77
CA ASN A 205 13.82 -11.87 -4.58
C ASN A 205 13.12 -10.96 -3.57
N LEU A 206 12.11 -10.19 -3.99
CA LEU A 206 11.37 -9.28 -3.10
C LEU A 206 10.24 -10.01 -2.35
N LEU A 207 9.47 -10.86 -3.03
CA LEU A 207 8.28 -11.51 -2.44
C LEU A 207 8.59 -12.34 -1.19
N PRO A 208 9.67 -13.15 -1.13
CA PRO A 208 10.02 -13.85 0.10
C PRO A 208 10.35 -12.92 1.27
N LEU A 209 10.85 -11.71 1.01
CA LEU A 209 11.11 -10.73 2.07
C LEU A 209 9.81 -10.16 2.63
N ILE A 210 8.81 -9.93 1.76
CA ILE A 210 7.45 -9.53 2.18
C ILE A 210 6.78 -10.68 2.95
N ASP A 211 6.92 -11.92 2.49
CA ASP A 211 6.37 -13.08 3.17
C ASP A 211 6.95 -13.29 4.57
N ASN A 212 8.23 -13.04 4.77
CA ASN A 212 8.86 -13.06 6.09
C ASN A 212 8.24 -12.02 7.04
N MET A 213 7.90 -10.82 6.55
CA MET A 213 7.23 -9.81 7.38
C MET A 213 5.86 -10.30 7.87
N ARG A 214 5.12 -10.97 7.00
CA ARG A 214 3.82 -11.56 7.32
C ARG A 214 3.93 -12.73 8.30
N THR A 215 4.82 -13.67 8.03
CA THR A 215 4.88 -14.94 8.76
C THR A 215 5.63 -14.83 10.08
N MET A 216 6.78 -14.13 10.11
CA MET A 216 7.61 -14.01 11.30
C MET A 216 7.14 -12.90 12.25
N PHE A 217 6.67 -11.77 11.71
CA PHE A 217 6.30 -10.59 12.50
C PHE A 217 4.79 -10.40 12.61
N LYS A 218 3.98 -11.24 11.93
CA LYS A 218 2.52 -11.15 11.90
C LYS A 218 2.00 -9.77 11.51
N THR A 219 2.76 -9.06 10.67
CA THR A 219 2.35 -7.76 10.13
C THR A 219 1.12 -7.95 9.25
N THR A 220 0.07 -7.18 9.50
CA THR A 220 -1.09 -7.11 8.60
C THR A 220 -0.69 -6.36 7.34
N ILE A 221 -1.01 -6.87 6.14
CA ILE A 221 -0.53 -6.27 4.89
C ILE A 221 -1.68 -6.09 3.89
N ILE A 222 -1.78 -4.91 3.31
CA ILE A 222 -2.62 -4.65 2.13
C ILE A 222 -1.71 -4.31 0.95
N ILE A 223 -1.81 -5.08 -0.12
CA ILE A 223 -1.05 -4.86 -1.35
C ILE A 223 -2.04 -4.47 -2.45
N VAL A 224 -1.88 -3.29 -3.01
CA VAL A 224 -2.54 -2.93 -4.28
C VAL A 224 -1.62 -3.30 -5.42
N THR A 225 -2.13 -4.06 -6.39
CA THR A 225 -1.32 -4.50 -7.53
C THR A 225 -2.18 -4.88 -8.74
N HIS A 226 -1.59 -4.78 -9.93
CA HIS A 226 -2.12 -5.39 -11.16
C HIS A 226 -1.50 -6.77 -11.43
N ASP A 227 -0.43 -7.13 -10.71
CA ASP A 227 0.20 -8.46 -10.78
C ASP A 227 -0.48 -9.42 -9.80
N LEU A 228 -1.50 -10.13 -10.29
CA LEU A 228 -2.31 -11.04 -9.47
C LEU A 228 -1.52 -12.25 -8.97
N MET A 229 -0.40 -12.59 -9.63
CA MET A 229 0.47 -13.69 -9.19
C MET A 229 1.07 -13.45 -7.80
N ILE A 230 1.15 -12.21 -7.35
CA ILE A 230 1.57 -11.89 -5.97
C ILE A 230 0.67 -12.60 -4.95
N ALA A 231 -0.64 -12.60 -5.17
CA ALA A 231 -1.57 -13.26 -4.26
C ALA A 231 -1.37 -14.77 -4.22
N LYS A 232 -1.07 -15.40 -5.35
CA LYS A 232 -0.72 -16.83 -5.43
C LYS A 232 0.59 -17.11 -4.68
N GLU A 233 1.63 -16.35 -4.94
CA GLU A 233 2.96 -16.57 -4.36
C GLU A 233 3.00 -16.30 -2.85
N LEU A 234 2.23 -15.31 -2.36
CA LEU A 234 2.09 -15.03 -0.93
C LEU A 234 0.98 -15.87 -0.25
N ASN A 235 0.27 -16.71 -1.01
CA ASN A 235 -0.89 -17.48 -0.51
C ASN A 235 -1.84 -16.62 0.32
N CYS A 236 -2.30 -15.51 -0.27
CA CYS A 236 -3.21 -14.57 0.37
C CYS A 236 -4.48 -14.34 -0.46
N ASN A 237 -5.51 -13.79 0.16
CA ASN A 237 -6.75 -13.51 -0.52
C ASN A 237 -6.64 -12.34 -1.50
N LEU A 238 -7.39 -12.46 -2.60
CA LEU A 238 -7.64 -11.42 -3.59
C LEU A 238 -9.00 -10.78 -3.36
N VAL A 239 -9.03 -9.47 -3.44
CA VAL A 239 -10.22 -8.63 -3.45
C VAL A 239 -10.14 -7.76 -4.71
N PHE A 240 -11.22 -7.62 -5.44
CA PHE A 240 -11.27 -6.72 -6.59
C PHE A 240 -12.10 -5.47 -6.30
N LEU A 241 -11.63 -4.35 -6.81
CA LEU A 241 -12.43 -3.15 -6.88
C LEU A 241 -13.24 -3.18 -8.19
N HIS A 242 -14.51 -3.55 -8.10
CA HIS A 242 -15.43 -3.70 -9.22
C HIS A 242 -16.69 -2.88 -8.97
N LYS A 243 -17.15 -2.15 -10.03
CA LYS A 243 -18.34 -1.26 -9.93
C LYS A 243 -18.33 -0.36 -8.69
N LYS A 244 -17.14 0.20 -8.36
CA LYS A 244 -16.89 1.12 -7.24
C LYS A 244 -16.99 0.49 -5.84
N LYS A 245 -17.07 -0.84 -5.72
CA LYS A 245 -17.16 -1.61 -4.47
C LYS A 245 -16.09 -2.70 -4.42
N PHE A 246 -15.80 -3.18 -3.23
CA PHE A 246 -14.98 -4.38 -3.07
C PHE A 246 -15.82 -5.64 -3.25
N THR A 247 -15.20 -6.65 -3.87
CA THR A 247 -15.72 -8.02 -3.85
C THR A 247 -15.42 -8.68 -2.50
N GLU A 248 -16.05 -9.83 -2.25
CA GLU A 248 -15.63 -10.69 -1.15
C GLU A 248 -14.19 -11.20 -1.36
N PRO A 249 -13.41 -11.37 -0.27
CA PRO A 249 -12.06 -11.92 -0.33
C PRO A 249 -12.10 -13.42 -0.67
N HIS A 250 -11.37 -13.82 -1.72
CA HIS A 250 -11.20 -15.22 -2.09
C HIS A 250 -9.75 -15.52 -2.48
N SER A 251 -9.37 -16.82 -2.48
CA SER A 251 -8.06 -17.26 -2.92
C SER A 251 -7.83 -16.97 -4.40
N PHE A 252 -6.55 -16.96 -4.81
CA PHE A 252 -6.16 -16.86 -6.22
C PHE A 252 -6.84 -17.95 -7.06
N ASP A 253 -6.81 -19.20 -6.60
CA ASP A 253 -7.37 -20.34 -7.35
C ASP A 253 -8.90 -20.26 -7.48
N TYR A 254 -9.61 -19.76 -6.47
CA TYR A 254 -11.04 -19.48 -6.59
C TYR A 254 -11.32 -18.51 -7.73
N TRP A 255 -10.58 -17.40 -7.79
CA TRP A 255 -10.77 -16.40 -8.84
C TRP A 255 -10.36 -16.93 -10.22
N LEU A 256 -9.29 -17.70 -10.32
CA LEU A 256 -8.82 -18.29 -11.59
C LEU A 256 -9.89 -19.18 -12.23
N HIS A 257 -10.62 -19.96 -11.44
CA HIS A 257 -11.62 -20.92 -11.93
C HIS A 257 -13.08 -20.42 -11.82
N SER A 258 -13.30 -19.21 -11.35
CA SER A 258 -14.64 -18.61 -11.23
C SER A 258 -15.19 -18.21 -12.60
N ASP A 259 -16.48 -18.45 -12.83
CA ASP A 259 -17.20 -18.00 -14.03
C ASP A 259 -17.62 -16.51 -14.00
N SER A 260 -17.19 -15.78 -12.97
CA SER A 260 -17.56 -14.37 -12.80
C SER A 260 -17.03 -13.46 -13.93
N GLU A 261 -17.71 -12.36 -14.18
CA GLU A 261 -17.29 -11.31 -15.13
C GLU A 261 -15.87 -10.82 -14.79
N ILE A 262 -15.57 -10.66 -13.49
CA ILE A 262 -14.27 -10.21 -12.99
C ILE A 262 -13.17 -11.22 -13.33
N SER A 263 -13.44 -12.50 -13.11
CA SER A 263 -12.48 -13.56 -13.39
C SER A 263 -12.14 -13.59 -14.89
N LYS A 264 -13.15 -13.59 -15.74
CA LYS A 264 -12.98 -13.61 -17.21
C LYS A 264 -12.21 -12.40 -17.73
N ASP A 265 -12.34 -11.24 -17.10
CA ASP A 265 -11.63 -10.02 -17.46
C ASP A 265 -10.18 -10.01 -16.92
N GLN A 266 -9.99 -10.36 -15.66
CA GLN A 266 -8.70 -10.21 -14.96
C GLN A 266 -7.75 -11.40 -15.15
N PHE A 267 -8.28 -12.60 -15.47
CA PHE A 267 -7.49 -13.83 -15.62
C PHE A 267 -7.48 -14.36 -17.06
N ARG A 268 -7.98 -13.59 -18.03
CA ARG A 268 -8.07 -14.01 -19.45
C ARG A 268 -6.75 -14.61 -19.97
N ASP A 269 -5.64 -13.92 -19.76
CA ASP A 269 -4.33 -14.34 -20.26
C ASP A 269 -3.78 -15.58 -19.53
N LEU A 270 -4.20 -15.80 -18.28
CA LEU A 270 -3.79 -16.97 -17.51
C LEU A 270 -4.62 -18.21 -17.85
N GLN A 271 -5.93 -18.03 -18.10
CA GLN A 271 -6.85 -19.11 -18.48
C GLN A 271 -6.61 -19.61 -19.91
N SER A 272 -6.05 -18.78 -20.80
CA SER A 272 -5.72 -19.19 -22.18
C SER A 272 -4.44 -20.04 -22.31
N ASN A 273 -3.67 -20.17 -21.23
CA ASN A 273 -2.41 -20.94 -21.20
C ASN A 273 -2.52 -22.26 -20.42
N GLU A 274 -3.70 -22.63 -19.94
CA GLU A 274 -4.05 -23.95 -19.41
C GLU A 274 -4.79 -24.78 -20.48
#